data_2c0485e38f97aa8707ded8aaf1d8c47a
#
_entry.id   2c0485e38f97aa8707ded8aaf1d8c47a
#
_cell.length_a   1.000
_cell.length_b   1.000
_cell.length_c   1.000
_cell.angle_alpha   90.00
_cell.angle_beta   90.00
_cell.angle_gamma   90.00
#
_symmetry.space_group_name_H-M   'P 1'
#
loop_
_entity.id
_entity.type
_entity.pdbx_description
1 polymer ?
#
loop_
_entity_poly.entity_id
_entity_poly.type
_entity_poly.pdbx_seq_one_letter_code
_entity_poly.pdbx_strand_id
1 'polypeptide(L)'
;MVGGHSLGGQLAVLFAAQGARGVDGLVLMGSGTPYWRNFPRHWRVPLRMAFTLAPLLAAALGRYPGRRLGFGGNEATGVIRDWARSARSGRYQPDGFPDAENALARVRQPILVLHARADRLAPQAAVDHLLGKMPDAPYVEVPLGAGAAGHFGWMAEPAPVAQALARWVEDAFASGRAGGSPA
;
A
#
# COMPACT_ATOMS: atom_id res chain seq x y z
N MET A 1 -7.82 5.29 12.72
CA MET A 1 -7.00 4.42 11.86
C MET A 1 -7.42 4.56 10.41
N VAL A 2 -6.49 4.37 9.48
CA VAL A 2 -6.74 4.30 8.04
C VAL A 2 -5.96 3.13 7.44
N GLY A 3 -6.51 2.52 6.40
CA GLY A 3 -5.83 1.39 5.77
C GLY A 3 -6.41 1.05 4.41
N GLY A 4 -5.79 0.09 3.76
CA GLY A 4 -6.29 -0.35 2.47
C GLY A 4 -5.53 -1.55 1.89
N HIS A 5 -6.14 -2.11 0.87
CA HIS A 5 -5.58 -3.20 0.09
C HIS A 5 -4.85 -2.65 -1.14
N SER A 6 -3.67 -3.19 -1.42
CA SER A 6 -2.90 -2.89 -2.63
C SER A 6 -2.63 -1.37 -2.78
N LEU A 7 -3.09 -0.73 -3.86
CA LEU A 7 -3.02 0.72 -4.06
C LEU A 7 -3.69 1.49 -2.91
N GLY A 8 -4.78 0.95 -2.32
CA GLY A 8 -5.45 1.57 -1.18
C GLY A 8 -4.53 1.77 0.03
N GLY A 9 -3.64 0.81 0.31
CA GLY A 9 -2.63 0.96 1.37
C GLY A 9 -1.56 2.02 1.02
N GLN A 10 -1.16 2.11 -0.24
CA GLN A 10 -0.26 3.18 -0.69
C GLN A 10 -0.90 4.57 -0.51
N LEU A 11 -2.20 4.69 -0.81
CA LEU A 11 -2.94 5.94 -0.58
C LEU A 11 -3.11 6.24 0.91
N ALA A 12 -3.29 5.22 1.76
CA ALA A 12 -3.40 5.39 3.20
C ALA A 12 -2.11 5.96 3.81
N VAL A 13 -0.93 5.47 3.41
CA VAL A 13 0.34 6.02 3.91
C VAL A 13 0.59 7.43 3.40
N LEU A 14 0.22 7.73 2.15
CA LEU A 14 0.32 9.09 1.60
C LEU A 14 -0.63 10.06 2.32
N PHE A 15 -1.84 9.61 2.66
CA PHE A 15 -2.79 10.39 3.44
C PHE A 15 -2.26 10.70 4.85
N ALA A 16 -1.71 9.69 5.54
CA ALA A 16 -1.08 9.91 6.84
C ALA A 16 0.12 10.87 6.76
N ALA A 17 0.94 10.74 5.70
CA ALA A 17 2.11 11.59 5.47
C ALA A 17 1.77 13.08 5.23
N GLN A 18 0.53 13.40 4.82
CA GLN A 18 0.05 14.78 4.74
C GLN A 18 -0.20 15.42 6.11
N GLY A 19 0.03 14.71 7.21
CA GLY A 19 -0.26 15.19 8.55
C GLY A 19 -1.74 15.15 8.90
N ALA A 20 -2.48 14.21 8.31
CA ALA A 20 -3.91 14.05 8.54
C ALA A 20 -4.21 13.82 10.03
N ARG A 21 -5.03 14.71 10.62
CA ARG A 21 -5.44 14.57 12.03
C ARG A 21 -6.35 13.37 12.21
N GLY A 22 -6.24 12.69 13.36
CA GLY A 22 -7.07 11.53 13.69
C GLY A 22 -6.66 10.24 13.03
N VAL A 23 -5.44 10.17 12.47
CA VAL A 23 -4.83 8.91 12.01
C VAL A 23 -3.90 8.40 13.10
N ASP A 24 -4.39 7.45 13.91
CA ASP A 24 -3.65 6.89 15.02
C ASP A 24 -2.88 5.62 14.63
N GLY A 25 -3.22 4.98 13.50
CA GLY A 25 -2.55 3.79 13.00
C GLY A 25 -2.88 3.49 11.55
N LEU A 26 -2.03 2.69 10.92
CA LEU A 26 -2.10 2.31 9.52
C LEU A 26 -2.29 0.80 9.35
N VAL A 27 -3.11 0.39 8.39
CA VAL A 27 -3.29 -1.03 8.03
C VAL A 27 -2.97 -1.22 6.55
N LEU A 28 -1.95 -2.00 6.26
CA LEU A 28 -1.48 -2.28 4.91
C LEU A 28 -1.75 -3.74 4.57
N MET A 29 -2.62 -4.00 3.61
CA MET A 29 -2.96 -5.34 3.19
C MET A 29 -2.51 -5.56 1.73
N GLY A 30 -1.61 -6.52 1.52
CA GLY A 30 -1.05 -6.78 0.20
C GLY A 30 -0.53 -5.50 -0.47
N SER A 31 0.03 -4.59 0.30
CA SER A 31 0.45 -3.27 -0.16
C SER A 31 1.96 -3.15 -0.15
N GLY A 32 2.53 -2.84 -1.30
CA GLY A 32 3.95 -2.56 -1.48
C GLY A 32 4.13 -1.45 -2.50
N THR A 33 5.35 -0.97 -2.68
CA THR A 33 5.60 0.00 -3.75
C THR A 33 5.51 -0.65 -5.12
N PRO A 34 4.97 0.04 -6.14
CA PRO A 34 4.89 -0.50 -7.49
C PRO A 34 6.24 -0.51 -8.21
N TYR A 35 7.34 -0.20 -7.53
CA TYR A 35 8.65 -0.04 -8.13
C TYR A 35 9.11 -1.30 -8.87
N TRP A 36 9.31 -1.21 -10.17
CA TRP A 36 9.60 -2.35 -11.04
C TRP A 36 10.82 -3.19 -10.61
N ARG A 37 11.79 -2.60 -9.91
CA ARG A 37 12.99 -3.32 -9.44
C ARG A 37 12.72 -4.26 -8.25
N ASN A 38 11.60 -4.10 -7.55
CA ASN A 38 11.19 -4.95 -6.44
C ASN A 38 10.60 -6.29 -6.91
N PHE A 39 10.39 -6.45 -8.20
CA PHE A 39 9.83 -7.65 -8.79
C PHE A 39 10.92 -8.59 -9.30
N PRO A 40 10.63 -9.90 -9.51
CA PRO A 40 11.56 -10.86 -10.07
C PRO A 40 12.17 -10.39 -11.40
N ARG A 41 13.42 -10.77 -11.67
CA ARG A 41 14.19 -10.24 -12.82
C ARG A 41 13.47 -10.36 -14.15
N HIS A 42 12.79 -11.49 -14.41
CA HIS A 42 12.02 -11.72 -15.64
C HIS A 42 10.80 -10.81 -15.81
N TRP A 43 10.27 -10.24 -14.72
CA TRP A 43 9.17 -9.29 -14.76
C TRP A 43 9.62 -7.84 -14.93
N ARG A 44 10.87 -7.52 -14.65
CA ARG A 44 11.33 -6.11 -14.56
C ARG A 44 11.16 -5.34 -15.88
N VAL A 45 11.59 -5.93 -17.00
CA VAL A 45 11.46 -5.28 -18.32
C VAL A 45 10.00 -5.14 -18.73
N PRO A 46 9.18 -6.20 -18.72
CA PRO A 46 7.75 -6.09 -19.00
C PRO A 46 7.04 -5.04 -18.13
N LEU A 47 7.27 -5.02 -16.82
CA LEU A 47 6.65 -4.05 -15.91
C LEU A 47 7.09 -2.61 -16.24
N ARG A 48 8.40 -2.39 -16.45
CA ARG A 48 8.89 -1.05 -16.84
C ARG A 48 8.24 -0.55 -18.13
N MET A 49 8.07 -1.42 -19.11
CA MET A 49 7.38 -1.08 -20.36
C MET A 49 5.90 -0.77 -20.10
N ALA A 50 5.20 -1.61 -19.34
CA ALA A 50 3.80 -1.39 -18.98
C ALA A 50 3.61 -0.05 -18.28
N PHE A 51 4.43 0.28 -17.29
CA PHE A 51 4.39 1.57 -16.57
C PHE A 51 4.81 2.77 -17.42
N THR A 52 5.46 2.55 -18.55
CA THR A 52 5.77 3.64 -19.51
C THR A 52 4.60 3.85 -20.47
N LEU A 53 3.96 2.79 -20.92
CA LEU A 53 2.88 2.85 -21.91
C LEU A 53 1.50 3.15 -21.30
N ALA A 54 1.24 2.69 -20.06
CA ALA A 54 -0.06 2.88 -19.42
C ALA A 54 -0.53 4.34 -19.33
N PRO A 55 0.32 5.34 -18.96
CA PRO A 55 -0.09 6.74 -18.96
C PRO A 55 -0.40 7.27 -20.37
N LEU A 56 0.32 6.82 -21.39
CA LEU A 56 0.09 7.24 -22.78
C LEU A 56 -1.27 6.71 -23.27
N LEU A 57 -1.55 5.43 -22.97
CA LEU A 57 -2.84 4.83 -23.29
C LEU A 57 -3.99 5.53 -22.56
N ALA A 58 -3.80 5.83 -21.26
CA ALA A 58 -4.79 6.54 -20.47
C ALA A 58 -5.05 7.95 -21.00
N ALA A 59 -4.00 8.66 -21.45
CA ALA A 59 -4.13 9.98 -22.05
C ALA A 59 -4.89 9.94 -23.39
N ALA A 60 -4.59 8.95 -24.23
CA ALA A 60 -5.26 8.78 -25.53
C ALA A 60 -6.74 8.40 -25.41
N LEU A 61 -7.12 7.63 -24.38
CA LEU A 61 -8.49 7.13 -24.16
C LEU A 61 -9.29 7.94 -23.13
N GLY A 62 -8.69 8.98 -22.50
CA GLY A 62 -9.29 9.75 -21.41
C GLY A 62 -9.36 8.99 -20.07
N ARG A 63 -9.00 7.69 -20.07
CA ARG A 63 -8.95 6.81 -18.88
C ARG A 63 -8.10 5.57 -19.16
N TYR A 64 -7.60 4.92 -18.13
CA TYR A 64 -6.97 3.62 -18.25
C TYR A 64 -8.02 2.50 -18.24
N PRO A 65 -8.14 1.67 -19.30
CA PRO A 65 -9.17 0.64 -19.40
C PRO A 65 -8.72 -0.68 -18.76
N GLY A 66 -8.32 -0.66 -17.51
CA GLY A 66 -7.68 -1.79 -16.81
C GLY A 66 -8.52 -3.06 -16.80
N ARG A 67 -9.86 -2.94 -16.67
CA ARG A 67 -10.76 -4.11 -16.74
C ARG A 67 -10.66 -4.87 -18.06
N ARG A 68 -10.48 -4.16 -19.18
CA ARG A 68 -10.32 -4.78 -20.51
C ARG A 68 -8.93 -5.40 -20.68
N LEU A 69 -7.93 -4.85 -20.01
CA LEU A 69 -6.55 -5.29 -20.08
C LEU A 69 -6.22 -6.39 -19.04
N GLY A 70 -7.17 -6.74 -18.16
CA GLY A 70 -6.98 -7.74 -17.12
C GLY A 70 -6.10 -7.27 -15.96
N PHE A 71 -5.87 -5.95 -15.82
CA PHE A 71 -5.06 -5.38 -14.75
C PHE A 71 -5.65 -4.07 -14.21
N GLY A 72 -6.06 -4.10 -12.96
CA GLY A 72 -6.68 -2.95 -12.28
C GLY A 72 -8.12 -2.68 -12.71
N GLY A 73 -8.66 -1.55 -12.25
CA GLY A 73 -9.97 -1.04 -12.62
C GLY A 73 -9.92 -0.16 -13.88
N ASN A 74 -11.00 0.60 -14.11
CA ASN A 74 -10.97 1.71 -15.05
C ASN A 74 -10.53 2.95 -14.28
N GLU A 75 -9.26 3.30 -14.39
CA GLU A 75 -8.65 4.32 -13.57
C GLU A 75 -8.58 5.68 -14.27
N ALA A 76 -8.66 6.75 -13.50
CA ALA A 76 -8.45 8.10 -14.00
C ALA A 76 -7.00 8.29 -14.51
N THR A 77 -6.83 9.09 -15.55
CA THR A 77 -5.52 9.35 -16.19
C THR A 77 -4.49 9.87 -15.18
N GLY A 78 -4.89 10.76 -14.25
CA GLY A 78 -4.00 11.30 -13.21
C GLY A 78 -3.48 10.20 -12.27
N VAL A 79 -4.37 9.32 -11.80
CA VAL A 79 -4.00 8.19 -10.92
C VAL A 79 -2.96 7.29 -11.59
N ILE A 80 -3.19 6.91 -12.85
CA ILE A 80 -2.24 6.06 -13.60
C ILE A 80 -0.93 6.77 -13.86
N ARG A 81 -0.94 8.09 -14.15
CA ARG A 81 0.27 8.87 -14.34
C ARG A 81 1.14 8.89 -13.09
N ASP A 82 0.55 9.17 -11.94
CA ASP A 82 1.27 9.27 -10.67
C ASP A 82 1.76 7.90 -10.20
N TRP A 83 0.90 6.88 -10.33
CA TRP A 83 1.28 5.51 -10.00
C TRP A 83 2.41 4.98 -10.90
N ALA A 84 2.34 5.22 -12.20
CA ALA A 84 3.40 4.85 -13.14
C ALA A 84 4.70 5.64 -12.92
N ARG A 85 4.63 6.90 -12.47
CA ARG A 85 5.80 7.69 -12.05
C ARG A 85 6.48 7.01 -10.86
N SER A 86 5.72 6.66 -9.83
CA SER A 86 6.22 5.94 -8.65
C SER A 86 6.78 4.57 -9.02
N ALA A 87 6.10 3.84 -9.92
CA ALA A 87 6.55 2.54 -10.39
C ALA A 87 7.90 2.59 -11.13
N ARG A 88 8.17 3.65 -11.89
CA ARG A 88 9.44 3.82 -12.60
C ARG A 88 10.58 4.36 -11.74
N SER A 89 10.27 5.30 -10.84
CA SER A 89 11.29 5.99 -10.04
C SER A 89 11.59 5.31 -8.70
N GLY A 90 10.65 4.55 -8.15
CA GLY A 90 10.68 4.06 -6.78
C GLY A 90 10.33 5.13 -5.74
N ARG A 91 9.93 6.32 -6.14
CA ARG A 91 9.62 7.46 -5.28
C ARG A 91 8.18 7.90 -5.45
N TYR A 92 7.55 8.32 -4.36
CA TYR A 92 6.22 8.93 -4.40
C TYR A 92 6.31 10.43 -4.65
N GLN A 93 5.75 10.85 -5.76
CA GLN A 93 5.66 12.26 -6.17
C GLN A 93 4.33 12.49 -6.90
N PRO A 94 3.18 12.31 -6.22
CA PRO A 94 1.89 12.52 -6.85
C PRO A 94 1.67 14.01 -7.11
N ASP A 95 0.88 14.32 -8.14
CA ASP A 95 0.47 15.68 -8.41
C ASP A 95 -0.29 16.25 -7.19
N GLY A 96 0.03 17.47 -6.80
CA GLY A 96 -0.52 18.11 -5.59
C GLY A 96 0.18 17.76 -4.28
N PHE A 97 1.12 16.80 -4.27
CA PHE A 97 1.93 16.47 -3.08
C PHE A 97 3.39 16.13 -3.47
N PRO A 98 4.16 17.09 -3.98
CA PRO A 98 5.51 16.85 -4.51
C PRO A 98 6.53 16.43 -3.45
N ASP A 99 6.32 16.80 -2.16
CA ASP A 99 7.19 16.42 -1.03
C ASP A 99 6.78 15.09 -0.37
N ALA A 100 5.95 14.28 -1.02
CA ALA A 100 5.42 13.05 -0.46
C ALA A 100 6.51 12.10 0.06
N GLU A 101 7.61 11.95 -0.66
CA GLU A 101 8.70 11.06 -0.27
C GLU A 101 9.37 11.47 1.05
N ASN A 102 9.60 12.77 1.26
CA ASN A 102 10.16 13.27 2.52
C ASN A 102 9.10 13.26 3.64
N ALA A 103 7.83 13.45 3.30
CA ALA A 103 6.74 13.40 4.25
C ALA A 103 6.52 11.97 4.80
N LEU A 104 6.68 10.95 3.97
CA LEU A 104 6.63 9.54 4.40
C LEU A 104 7.68 9.25 5.49
N ALA A 105 8.88 9.81 5.38
CA ALA A 105 9.93 9.62 6.38
C ALA A 105 9.56 10.19 7.78
N ARG A 106 8.55 11.04 7.85
CA ARG A 106 8.04 11.61 9.11
C ARG A 106 6.85 10.86 9.71
N VAL A 107 6.36 9.82 9.05
CA VAL A 107 5.28 8.97 9.58
C VAL A 107 5.79 8.22 10.82
N ARG A 108 4.99 8.23 11.89
CA ARG A 108 5.31 7.61 13.19
C ARG A 108 4.19 6.71 13.70
N GLN A 109 3.06 6.71 13.02
CA GLN A 109 1.91 5.89 13.37
C GLN A 109 2.29 4.40 13.29
N PRO A 110 1.82 3.58 14.24
CA PRO A 110 2.03 2.14 14.18
C PRO A 110 1.34 1.55 12.94
N ILE A 111 1.98 0.56 12.33
CA ILE A 111 1.56 -0.05 11.08
C ILE A 111 1.29 -1.54 11.29
N LEU A 112 0.10 -2.00 10.93
CA LEU A 112 -0.18 -3.42 10.73
C LEU A 112 0.02 -3.75 9.25
N VAL A 113 0.88 -4.71 8.96
CA VAL A 113 1.12 -5.25 7.62
C VAL A 113 0.54 -6.65 7.52
N LEU A 114 -0.42 -6.84 6.64
CA LEU A 114 -1.04 -8.12 6.34
C LEU A 114 -0.59 -8.55 4.94
N HIS A 115 0.20 -9.60 4.86
CA HIS A 115 0.87 -9.98 3.63
C HIS A 115 0.81 -11.49 3.38
N ALA A 116 0.42 -11.89 2.16
CA ALA A 116 0.47 -13.29 1.74
C ALA A 116 1.81 -13.59 1.05
N ARG A 117 2.57 -14.57 1.54
CA ARG A 117 3.89 -14.93 0.99
C ARG A 117 3.90 -15.24 -0.51
N ALA A 118 2.77 -15.73 -1.04
CA ALA A 118 2.60 -16.04 -2.47
C ALA A 118 2.08 -14.84 -3.29
N ASP A 119 2.01 -13.65 -2.71
CA ASP A 119 1.55 -12.46 -3.41
C ASP A 119 2.57 -12.00 -4.47
N ARG A 120 2.20 -12.17 -5.74
CA ARG A 120 3.04 -11.77 -6.87
C ARG A 120 2.88 -10.30 -7.26
N LEU A 121 1.79 -9.66 -6.83
CA LEU A 121 1.52 -8.24 -7.11
C LEU A 121 2.11 -7.31 -6.04
N ALA A 122 2.31 -7.83 -4.83
CA ALA A 122 3.04 -7.16 -3.76
C ALA A 122 4.09 -8.12 -3.16
N PRO A 123 5.17 -8.46 -3.89
CA PRO A 123 6.22 -9.32 -3.37
C PRO A 123 6.89 -8.68 -2.14
N GLN A 124 7.48 -9.50 -1.25
CA GLN A 124 8.10 -9.02 -0.01
C GLN A 124 9.00 -7.81 -0.23
N ALA A 125 9.87 -7.83 -1.25
CA ALA A 125 10.73 -6.69 -1.56
C ALA A 125 9.97 -5.38 -1.87
N ALA A 126 8.73 -5.47 -2.34
CA ALA A 126 7.88 -4.29 -2.57
C ALA A 126 7.28 -3.77 -1.25
N VAL A 127 6.94 -4.68 -0.34
CA VAL A 127 6.48 -4.37 1.03
C VAL A 127 7.62 -3.72 1.81
N ASP A 128 8.79 -4.34 1.83
CA ASP A 128 10.00 -3.84 2.52
C ASP A 128 10.39 -2.45 2.01
N HIS A 129 10.30 -2.24 0.70
CA HIS A 129 10.60 -0.93 0.11
C HIS A 129 9.57 0.15 0.51
N LEU A 130 8.29 -0.23 0.72
CA LEU A 130 7.29 0.70 1.24
C LEU A 130 7.57 1.05 2.71
N LEU A 131 7.82 0.05 3.54
CA LEU A 131 8.14 0.23 4.96
C LEU A 131 9.44 1.02 5.15
N GLY A 132 10.45 0.78 4.33
CA GLY A 132 11.70 1.54 4.34
C GLY A 132 11.57 3.04 4.06
N LYS A 133 10.41 3.50 3.55
CA LYS A 133 10.10 4.93 3.40
C LYS A 133 9.62 5.58 4.69
N MET A 134 9.28 4.78 5.70
CA MET A 134 8.75 5.19 7.01
C MET A 134 9.62 4.59 8.13
N PRO A 135 10.94 4.94 8.18
CA PRO A 135 11.93 4.22 8.98
C PRO A 135 11.67 4.25 10.50
N ASP A 136 10.95 5.27 10.97
CA ASP A 136 10.68 5.44 12.40
C ASP A 136 9.24 5.02 12.79
N ALA A 137 8.45 4.52 11.86
CA ALA A 137 7.12 3.97 12.14
C ALA A 137 7.26 2.53 12.65
N PRO A 138 6.80 2.22 13.87
CA PRO A 138 6.79 0.83 14.34
C PRO A 138 5.80 0.00 13.52
N TYR A 139 6.16 -1.23 13.17
CA TYR A 139 5.26 -2.10 12.44
C TYR A 139 5.25 -3.52 12.98
N VAL A 140 4.12 -4.18 12.77
CA VAL A 140 3.91 -5.61 12.98
C VAL A 140 3.51 -6.23 11.65
N GLU A 141 4.23 -7.24 11.20
CA GLU A 141 3.89 -8.00 10.00
C GLU A 141 3.23 -9.33 10.39
N VAL A 142 2.04 -9.56 9.88
CA VAL A 142 1.27 -10.80 10.07
C VAL A 142 1.15 -11.51 8.74
N PRO A 143 1.85 -12.65 8.55
CA PRO A 143 1.72 -13.44 7.35
C PRO A 143 0.33 -14.06 7.26
N LEU A 144 -0.34 -13.88 6.13
CA LEU A 144 -1.60 -14.55 5.86
C LEU A 144 -1.35 -16.01 5.47
N GLY A 145 -2.16 -16.92 6.01
CA GLY A 145 -2.02 -18.36 5.80
C GLY A 145 -2.25 -18.81 4.35
N ALA A 146 -2.04 -20.11 4.11
CA ALA A 146 -2.14 -20.71 2.76
C ALA A 146 -3.52 -20.57 2.11
N GLY A 147 -4.61 -20.53 2.91
CA GLY A 147 -5.98 -20.27 2.41
C GLY A 147 -6.17 -18.88 1.80
N ALA A 148 -5.40 -17.91 2.27
CA ALA A 148 -5.38 -16.55 1.74
C ALA A 148 -4.28 -16.36 0.65
N ALA A 149 -4.01 -17.41 -0.13
CA ALA A 149 -2.95 -17.39 -1.13
C ALA A 149 -3.15 -16.31 -2.21
N GLY A 150 -2.08 -15.57 -2.49
CA GLY A 150 -2.06 -14.52 -3.51
C GLY A 150 -2.71 -13.21 -3.07
N HIS A 151 -2.78 -12.29 -4.00
CA HIS A 151 -3.13 -10.87 -3.76
C HIS A 151 -4.57 -10.66 -3.25
N PHE A 152 -5.50 -11.49 -3.67
CA PHE A 152 -6.94 -11.38 -3.37
C PHE A 152 -7.47 -12.52 -2.50
N GLY A 153 -6.63 -13.50 -2.12
CA GLY A 153 -7.06 -14.70 -1.41
C GLY A 153 -7.73 -14.42 -0.07
N TRP A 154 -7.29 -13.37 0.63
CA TRP A 154 -7.88 -12.92 1.89
C TRP A 154 -9.37 -12.56 1.80
N MET A 155 -9.87 -12.20 0.61
CA MET A 155 -11.29 -11.87 0.41
C MET A 155 -12.20 -13.12 0.50
N ALA A 156 -11.66 -14.29 0.19
CA ALA A 156 -12.39 -15.55 0.34
C ALA A 156 -12.41 -16.04 1.79
N GLU A 157 -11.34 -15.72 2.55
CA GLU A 157 -11.19 -16.11 3.95
C GLU A 157 -10.86 -14.90 4.81
N PRO A 158 -11.82 -14.00 5.11
CA PRO A 158 -11.55 -12.74 5.81
C PRO A 158 -11.32 -12.89 7.32
N ALA A 159 -11.71 -14.03 7.93
CA ALA A 159 -11.64 -14.22 9.37
C ALA A 159 -10.21 -14.07 9.96
N PRO A 160 -9.14 -14.63 9.37
CA PRO A 160 -7.77 -14.41 9.85
C PRO A 160 -7.36 -12.94 9.83
N VAL A 161 -7.78 -12.19 8.81
CA VAL A 161 -7.51 -10.75 8.68
C VAL A 161 -8.21 -9.97 9.80
N ALA A 162 -9.50 -10.25 10.02
CA ALA A 162 -10.28 -9.60 11.09
C ALA A 162 -9.70 -9.89 12.48
N GLN A 163 -9.27 -11.13 12.74
CA GLN A 163 -8.64 -11.52 14.00
C GLN A 163 -7.29 -10.82 14.21
N ALA A 164 -6.45 -10.76 13.16
CA ALA A 164 -5.17 -10.08 13.24
C ALA A 164 -5.34 -8.58 13.51
N LEU A 165 -6.32 -7.96 12.84
CA LEU A 165 -6.65 -6.55 13.05
C LEU A 165 -7.15 -6.29 14.47
N ALA A 166 -8.07 -7.12 14.99
CA ALA A 166 -8.61 -6.98 16.34
C ALA A 166 -7.50 -7.04 17.40
N ARG A 167 -6.65 -8.07 17.33
CA ARG A 167 -5.50 -8.22 18.25
C ARG A 167 -4.56 -7.04 18.18
N TRP A 168 -4.18 -6.62 16.97
CA TRP A 168 -3.28 -5.50 16.82
C TRP A 168 -3.87 -4.19 17.37
N VAL A 169 -5.18 -3.96 17.20
CA VAL A 169 -5.85 -2.79 17.78
C VAL A 169 -5.83 -2.85 19.30
N GLU A 170 -6.08 -4.02 19.89
CA GLU A 170 -5.99 -4.23 21.34
C GLU A 170 -4.59 -3.94 21.86
N ASP A 171 -3.55 -4.50 21.22
CA ASP A 171 -2.17 -4.38 21.64
C ASP A 171 -1.62 -2.94 21.44
N ALA A 172 -1.85 -2.36 20.28
CA ALA A 172 -1.29 -1.06 19.90
C ALA A 172 -1.94 0.12 20.66
N PHE A 173 -3.20 -0.03 21.11
CA PHE A 173 -3.98 1.06 21.71
C PHE A 173 -4.51 0.75 23.12
N ALA A 174 -4.09 -0.37 23.72
CA ALA A 174 -4.46 -0.75 25.10
C ALA A 174 -4.05 0.31 26.13
N SER A 175 -2.88 0.91 25.96
CA SER A 175 -2.32 1.89 26.90
C SER A 175 -3.08 3.22 26.95
N GLY A 176 -3.81 3.56 25.88
CA GLY A 176 -4.63 4.78 25.81
C GLY A 176 -5.95 4.71 26.59
N ARG A 177 -6.40 3.48 26.93
CA ARG A 177 -7.67 3.30 27.67
C ARG A 177 -7.50 3.34 29.20
N ALA A 178 -6.28 3.16 29.69
CA ALA A 178 -6.00 3.16 31.14
C ALA A 178 -5.89 4.57 31.75
N GLY A 179 -5.88 5.65 30.97
CA GLY A 179 -5.72 7.02 31.40
C GLY A 179 -7.02 7.84 31.53
N GLY A 180 -8.16 7.29 31.17
CA GLY A 180 -9.47 7.94 31.23
C GLY A 180 -10.23 7.57 32.50
N SER A 181 -9.76 8.00 33.71
CA SER A 181 -10.61 7.97 34.89
C SER A 181 -11.62 9.12 34.79
N PRO A 182 -12.92 8.87 34.95
CA PRO A 182 -13.89 9.94 34.96
C PRO A 182 -13.71 10.77 36.25
N ALA A 183 -13.54 12.06 36.09
CA ALA A 183 -13.66 13.02 37.17
C ALA A 183 -15.13 13.47 37.29
#